data_149340314386ceb4be1d396a651ccec8
#
_entry.id   149340314386ceb4be1d396a651ccec8
#
_cell.length_a   1.000
_cell.length_b   1.000
_cell.length_c   1.000
_cell.angle_alpha   90.00
_cell.angle_beta   90.00
_cell.angle_gamma   90.00
#
_symmetry.space_group_name_H-M   'P 1'
#
loop_
_entity.id
_entity.type
_entity.pdbx_description
1 polymer ?
#
loop_
_entity_poly.entity_id
_entity_poly.type
_entity_poly.pdbx_seq_one_letter_code
_entity_poly.pdbx_strand_id
1 'polypeptide(L)'
;MYKVLIVDDEIFVRKGLINLMNWAAMQFEICGEAENGKQAIELIERLKPNLVIVDIRMPMLDGLELIKHVKEEGDHQPLFIIISGHHDFTYAQQALRYNVSDYILKPVDKKELGATLKKVENTLNQMQLLSYTGEKPLAETIIATLLQTEPNDQVIQQISHILQLPAASPYTYVIAEIQDMQLPGSFDYLPAMQTALQRYMQREGTLPLVHVRENNQYGLIVPQAWLMQWGDNEHTAYAWLLDMLEKELGTTISLFIGSREEHLKRIDQSGSSANQCLNYRFAAGSRGIIMASEMLPLSLYYFDVDEELHSKLITEMEENVREGYEAVIHTIFEQFQQLRFAPDAVANTIRRSIIAVINTIRQFEGDEKELLLLNELLDWRNKYRNLNQLRHICLRFVEESAGYIAAKRSEKGKGSIEKIKKYIDANFTDNINLKGIAAKFYMNPVYLGQLFRKSYGMYFNEYLLSLRIEEAKRLLRQTNNRMYKIAELVGFPNSDYFATQFEKLEKMTPTDYRNKIIGRK
;
A
#
# COMPACT_ATOMS: atom_id res chain seq x y z
N MET A 1 -14.36 20.70 -30.33
CA MET A 1 -14.81 22.09 -30.04
C MET A 1 -16.34 22.11 -30.11
N TYR A 2 -16.98 22.83 -29.17
CA TYR A 2 -18.42 22.95 -29.08
C TYR A 2 -18.94 24.08 -29.95
N LYS A 3 -20.00 23.83 -30.71
CA LYS A 3 -20.60 24.81 -31.62
C LYS A 3 -21.47 25.79 -30.85
N VAL A 4 -21.29 27.09 -31.12
CA VAL A 4 -22.04 28.17 -30.50
C VAL A 4 -22.81 28.95 -31.58
N LEU A 5 -24.09 29.16 -31.34
CA LEU A 5 -24.92 30.07 -32.15
C LEU A 5 -25.16 31.36 -31.34
N ILE A 6 -24.92 32.52 -31.96
CA ILE A 6 -25.21 33.82 -31.35
C ILE A 6 -26.46 34.42 -31.96
N VAL A 7 -27.43 34.80 -31.12
CA VAL A 7 -28.75 35.31 -31.54
C VAL A 7 -29.03 36.64 -30.87
N ASP A 8 -29.04 37.71 -31.65
CA ASP A 8 -29.32 39.08 -31.20
C ASP A 8 -29.71 39.93 -32.41
N ASP A 9 -30.70 40.81 -32.32
CA ASP A 9 -31.12 41.62 -33.45
C ASP A 9 -30.10 42.70 -33.82
N GLU A 10 -29.28 43.16 -32.87
CA GLU A 10 -28.24 44.16 -33.06
C GLU A 10 -26.93 43.55 -33.60
N ILE A 11 -26.59 43.87 -34.86
CA ILE A 11 -25.34 43.37 -35.50
C ILE A 11 -24.10 43.75 -34.73
N PHE A 12 -24.04 44.92 -34.08
CA PHE A 12 -22.89 45.39 -33.30
C PHE A 12 -22.71 44.57 -32.03
N VAL A 13 -23.80 44.10 -31.40
CA VAL A 13 -23.75 43.24 -30.23
C VAL A 13 -23.22 41.85 -30.65
N ARG A 14 -23.70 41.27 -31.73
CA ARG A 14 -23.21 39.98 -32.23
C ARG A 14 -21.71 40.03 -32.53
N LYS A 15 -21.27 41.08 -33.28
CA LYS A 15 -19.81 41.24 -33.58
C LYS A 15 -19.00 41.55 -32.34
N GLY A 16 -19.55 42.26 -31.39
CA GLY A 16 -18.94 42.53 -30.09
C GLY A 16 -18.68 41.23 -29.33
N LEU A 17 -19.69 40.37 -29.19
CA LEU A 17 -19.56 39.06 -28.51
C LEU A 17 -18.55 38.15 -29.20
N ILE A 18 -18.55 38.09 -30.54
CA ILE A 18 -17.59 37.26 -31.30
C ILE A 18 -16.15 37.69 -31.00
N ASN A 19 -15.91 39.00 -30.94
CA ASN A 19 -14.55 39.56 -30.74
C ASN A 19 -14.17 39.66 -29.25
N LEU A 20 -15.10 39.50 -28.31
CA LEU A 20 -14.85 39.68 -26.88
C LEU A 20 -13.90 38.61 -26.32
N MET A 21 -13.97 37.40 -26.88
CA MET A 21 -13.28 36.22 -26.34
C MET A 21 -12.47 35.49 -27.40
N ASN A 22 -11.45 34.75 -26.94
CA ASN A 22 -10.80 33.72 -27.75
C ASN A 22 -11.59 32.39 -27.56
N TRP A 23 -12.61 32.22 -28.38
CA TRP A 23 -13.54 31.08 -28.33
C TRP A 23 -12.81 29.73 -28.46
N ALA A 24 -11.84 29.65 -29.36
CA ALA A 24 -11.06 28.44 -29.58
C ALA A 24 -10.24 28.02 -28.33
N ALA A 25 -9.71 28.98 -27.59
CA ALA A 25 -8.98 28.71 -26.34
C ALA A 25 -9.87 28.14 -25.23
N MET A 26 -11.19 28.35 -25.35
CA MET A 26 -12.22 27.83 -24.43
C MET A 26 -12.98 26.62 -25.01
N GLN A 27 -12.44 25.95 -26.01
CA GLN A 27 -13.03 24.78 -26.66
C GLN A 27 -14.39 25.04 -27.36
N PHE A 28 -14.68 26.31 -27.72
CA PHE A 28 -15.88 26.71 -28.46
C PHE A 28 -15.56 27.23 -29.85
N GLU A 29 -16.51 27.09 -30.80
CA GLU A 29 -16.43 27.69 -32.13
C GLU A 29 -17.79 28.34 -32.48
N ILE A 30 -17.77 29.53 -33.05
CA ILE A 30 -18.98 30.19 -33.50
C ILE A 30 -19.43 29.56 -34.83
N CYS A 31 -20.54 28.83 -34.83
CA CYS A 31 -21.03 28.12 -35.99
C CYS A 31 -22.05 28.94 -36.79
N GLY A 32 -22.60 30.04 -36.24
CA GLY A 32 -23.57 30.88 -36.91
C GLY A 32 -24.01 32.08 -36.08
N GLU A 33 -24.72 33.01 -36.79
CA GLU A 33 -25.36 34.18 -36.21
C GLU A 33 -26.83 34.23 -36.70
N ALA A 34 -27.76 34.66 -35.85
CA ALA A 34 -29.13 34.93 -36.17
C ALA A 34 -29.56 36.31 -35.66
N GLU A 35 -30.47 36.99 -36.39
CA GLU A 35 -30.98 38.31 -36.06
C GLU A 35 -32.38 38.29 -35.42
N ASN A 36 -33.02 37.13 -35.32
CA ASN A 36 -34.30 36.90 -34.70
C ASN A 36 -34.55 35.44 -34.36
N GLY A 37 -35.58 35.15 -33.56
CA GLY A 37 -35.85 33.79 -33.10
C GLY A 37 -36.25 32.82 -34.21
N LYS A 38 -36.92 33.27 -35.30
CA LYS A 38 -37.28 32.37 -36.42
C LYS A 38 -36.05 31.86 -37.16
N GLN A 39 -35.15 32.77 -37.51
CA GLN A 39 -33.86 32.41 -38.12
C GLN A 39 -33.04 31.51 -37.22
N ALA A 40 -33.11 31.76 -35.91
CA ALA A 40 -32.41 30.93 -34.92
C ALA A 40 -32.92 29.48 -34.90
N ILE A 41 -34.24 29.24 -34.99
CA ILE A 41 -34.82 27.90 -35.07
C ILE A 41 -34.23 27.14 -36.27
N GLU A 42 -34.28 27.75 -37.48
CA GLU A 42 -33.77 27.13 -38.71
C GLU A 42 -32.28 26.79 -38.60
N LEU A 43 -31.50 27.70 -37.97
CA LEU A 43 -30.07 27.47 -37.76
C LEU A 43 -29.76 26.42 -36.68
N ILE A 44 -30.58 26.34 -35.62
CA ILE A 44 -30.46 25.31 -34.59
C ILE A 44 -30.67 23.92 -35.19
N GLU A 45 -31.73 23.75 -35.99
CA GLU A 45 -32.01 22.47 -36.64
C GLU A 45 -30.94 22.05 -37.65
N ARG A 46 -30.42 23.02 -38.43
CA ARG A 46 -29.43 22.78 -39.47
C ARG A 46 -28.01 22.57 -38.92
N LEU A 47 -27.56 23.44 -37.99
CA LEU A 47 -26.17 23.47 -37.51
C LEU A 47 -25.94 22.63 -36.26
N LYS A 48 -27.02 22.30 -35.54
CA LYS A 48 -27.02 21.54 -34.28
C LYS A 48 -26.02 22.10 -33.30
N PRO A 49 -26.12 23.38 -32.86
CA PRO A 49 -25.20 23.99 -31.91
C PRO A 49 -25.30 23.32 -30.54
N ASN A 50 -24.18 23.26 -29.81
CA ASN A 50 -24.16 22.78 -28.44
C ASN A 50 -24.63 23.86 -27.44
N LEU A 51 -24.42 25.12 -27.80
CA LEU A 51 -24.75 26.30 -27.00
C LEU A 51 -25.41 27.37 -27.88
N VAL A 52 -26.46 27.99 -27.39
CA VAL A 52 -27.06 29.18 -27.97
C VAL A 52 -26.96 30.33 -26.98
N ILE A 53 -26.39 31.43 -27.41
CA ILE A 53 -26.34 32.70 -26.68
C ILE A 53 -27.39 33.59 -27.30
N VAL A 54 -28.43 33.99 -26.54
CA VAL A 54 -29.63 34.65 -27.08
C VAL A 54 -30.00 35.91 -26.30
N ASP A 55 -30.32 36.99 -27.03
CA ASP A 55 -31.01 38.15 -26.43
C ASP A 55 -32.51 37.84 -26.22
N ILE A 56 -33.08 38.45 -25.18
CA ILE A 56 -34.52 38.30 -24.89
C ILE A 56 -35.35 39.08 -25.91
N ARG A 57 -35.02 40.36 -26.14
CA ARG A 57 -35.86 41.21 -26.95
C ARG A 57 -35.41 41.25 -28.39
N MET A 58 -36.11 40.51 -29.20
CA MET A 58 -35.89 40.46 -30.64
C MET A 58 -37.20 40.56 -31.41
N PRO A 59 -37.17 41.08 -32.66
CA PRO A 59 -38.37 41.14 -33.51
C PRO A 59 -38.83 39.75 -33.94
N MET A 60 -40.10 39.58 -34.26
CA MET A 60 -40.79 38.40 -34.76
C MET A 60 -40.98 37.28 -33.75
N LEU A 61 -39.94 36.80 -33.10
CA LEU A 61 -39.97 35.78 -32.05
C LEU A 61 -38.90 36.15 -31.02
N ASP A 62 -39.33 36.36 -29.77
CA ASP A 62 -38.42 36.74 -28.70
C ASP A 62 -37.58 35.54 -28.21
N GLY A 63 -36.54 35.84 -27.39
CA GLY A 63 -35.58 34.83 -26.90
C GLY A 63 -36.21 33.78 -25.98
N LEU A 64 -37.23 34.14 -25.20
CA LEU A 64 -37.93 33.19 -24.32
C LEU A 64 -38.88 32.29 -25.10
N GLU A 65 -39.55 32.85 -26.10
CA GLU A 65 -40.41 32.08 -27.04
C GLU A 65 -39.54 31.11 -27.86
N LEU A 66 -38.36 31.53 -28.32
CA LEU A 66 -37.39 30.66 -28.98
C LEU A 66 -36.99 29.48 -28.07
N ILE A 67 -36.58 29.76 -26.81
CA ILE A 67 -36.19 28.73 -25.86
C ILE A 67 -37.34 27.75 -25.60
N LYS A 68 -38.55 28.27 -25.41
CA LYS A 68 -39.74 27.47 -25.21
C LYS A 68 -40.00 26.53 -26.41
N HIS A 69 -39.99 27.07 -27.61
CA HIS A 69 -40.22 26.31 -28.84
C HIS A 69 -39.20 25.19 -29.02
N VAL A 70 -37.89 25.50 -28.86
CA VAL A 70 -36.80 24.51 -28.98
C VAL A 70 -36.91 23.41 -27.93
N LYS A 71 -37.34 23.74 -26.70
CA LYS A 71 -37.48 22.75 -25.62
C LYS A 71 -38.73 21.88 -25.73
N GLU A 72 -39.81 22.42 -26.27
CA GLU A 72 -41.11 21.70 -26.38
C GLU A 72 -41.23 20.93 -27.71
N GLU A 73 -40.71 21.47 -28.80
CA GLU A 73 -40.95 20.98 -30.17
C GLU A 73 -39.65 20.63 -30.94
N GLY A 74 -38.46 20.99 -30.44
CA GLY A 74 -37.20 20.81 -31.15
C GLY A 74 -36.64 19.41 -31.03
N ASP A 75 -36.14 18.82 -32.11
CA ASP A 75 -35.42 17.54 -32.15
C ASP A 75 -34.01 17.64 -31.53
N HIS A 76 -33.47 18.86 -31.50
CA HIS A 76 -32.13 19.14 -30.96
C HIS A 76 -32.22 20.16 -29.82
N GLN A 77 -31.70 19.82 -28.64
CA GLN A 77 -31.79 20.63 -27.43
C GLN A 77 -30.43 21.17 -27.01
N PRO A 78 -30.01 22.37 -27.48
CA PRO A 78 -28.77 23.02 -27.04
C PRO A 78 -28.93 23.59 -25.62
N LEU A 79 -27.79 23.87 -24.96
CA LEU A 79 -27.79 24.71 -23.78
C LEU A 79 -28.02 26.17 -24.17
N PHE A 80 -28.63 26.95 -23.28
CA PHE A 80 -28.93 28.37 -23.52
C PHE A 80 -28.28 29.27 -22.46
N ILE A 81 -27.64 30.34 -22.93
CA ILE A 81 -27.27 31.52 -22.13
C ILE A 81 -28.10 32.68 -22.61
N ILE A 82 -28.78 33.35 -21.69
CA ILE A 82 -29.50 34.57 -21.99
C ILE A 82 -28.63 35.79 -21.75
N ILE A 83 -28.63 36.73 -22.70
CA ILE A 83 -27.98 38.03 -22.54
C ILE A 83 -29.07 39.10 -22.65
N SER A 84 -29.21 40.02 -21.69
CA SER A 84 -30.28 41.01 -21.69
C SER A 84 -29.84 42.35 -21.14
N GLY A 85 -30.35 43.46 -21.73
CA GLY A 85 -30.14 44.82 -21.26
C GLY A 85 -31.12 45.26 -20.16
N HIS A 86 -32.05 44.46 -19.74
CA HIS A 86 -33.07 44.81 -18.78
C HIS A 86 -32.97 44.04 -17.47
N HIS A 87 -32.99 44.78 -16.37
CA HIS A 87 -33.11 44.25 -15.00
C HIS A 87 -34.54 43.82 -14.68
N ASP A 88 -35.25 43.15 -15.62
CA ASP A 88 -36.61 42.74 -15.37
C ASP A 88 -36.62 41.37 -14.72
N PHE A 89 -36.95 41.35 -13.45
CA PHE A 89 -37.01 40.13 -12.63
C PHE A 89 -37.95 39.07 -13.19
N THR A 90 -38.97 39.47 -13.94
CA THR A 90 -39.95 38.57 -14.58
C THR A 90 -39.30 37.72 -15.65
N TYR A 91 -38.39 38.25 -16.46
CA TYR A 91 -37.65 37.49 -17.48
C TYR A 91 -36.68 36.52 -16.88
N ALA A 92 -35.97 36.93 -15.83
CA ALA A 92 -35.05 36.04 -15.11
C ALA A 92 -35.80 34.85 -14.45
N GLN A 93 -37.01 35.13 -13.89
CA GLN A 93 -37.84 34.08 -13.30
C GLN A 93 -38.41 33.12 -14.36
N GLN A 94 -38.76 33.59 -15.55
CA GLN A 94 -39.20 32.74 -16.67
C GLN A 94 -38.04 31.92 -17.23
N ALA A 95 -36.87 32.52 -17.38
CA ALA A 95 -35.64 31.85 -17.81
C ALA A 95 -35.27 30.64 -16.88
N LEU A 96 -35.41 30.82 -15.57
CA LEU A 96 -35.24 29.73 -14.61
C LEU A 96 -36.23 28.58 -14.80
N ARG A 97 -37.49 28.84 -15.19
CA ARG A 97 -38.48 27.79 -15.49
C ARG A 97 -38.11 26.96 -16.71
N TYR A 98 -37.42 27.57 -17.69
CA TYR A 98 -36.96 26.88 -18.91
C TYR A 98 -35.55 26.29 -18.72
N ASN A 99 -35.01 26.36 -17.52
CA ASN A 99 -33.75 25.72 -17.17
C ASN A 99 -32.59 26.14 -18.10
N VAL A 100 -32.42 27.48 -18.27
CA VAL A 100 -31.27 28.05 -18.99
C VAL A 100 -30.00 27.91 -18.15
N SER A 101 -28.86 27.82 -18.81
CA SER A 101 -27.57 27.58 -18.14
C SER A 101 -27.09 28.79 -17.35
N ASP A 102 -27.36 30.00 -17.84
CA ASP A 102 -27.01 31.24 -17.12
C ASP A 102 -27.76 32.46 -17.73
N TYR A 103 -27.76 33.58 -17.01
CA TYR A 103 -28.33 34.86 -17.38
C TYR A 103 -27.34 35.97 -17.15
N ILE A 104 -26.92 36.69 -18.19
CA ILE A 104 -25.91 37.73 -18.19
C ILE A 104 -26.51 39.07 -18.56
N LEU A 105 -26.17 40.13 -17.84
CA LEU A 105 -26.63 41.49 -18.13
C LEU A 105 -25.70 42.20 -19.13
N LYS A 106 -26.33 42.95 -20.07
CA LYS A 106 -25.57 43.91 -20.92
C LYS A 106 -25.20 45.16 -20.09
N PRO A 107 -23.97 45.69 -20.23
CA PRO A 107 -22.90 45.25 -21.15
C PRO A 107 -22.19 44.02 -20.67
N VAL A 108 -21.93 43.06 -21.54
CA VAL A 108 -21.35 41.75 -21.21
C VAL A 108 -19.91 41.94 -20.77
N ASP A 109 -19.60 41.55 -19.54
CA ASP A 109 -18.24 41.50 -19.02
C ASP A 109 -17.51 40.24 -19.49
N LYS A 110 -16.26 40.43 -19.94
CA LYS A 110 -15.42 39.32 -20.44
C LYS A 110 -15.17 38.22 -19.38
N LYS A 111 -15.01 38.62 -18.10
CA LYS A 111 -14.76 37.66 -17.01
C LYS A 111 -16.01 36.87 -16.65
N GLU A 112 -17.17 37.54 -16.64
CA GLU A 112 -18.46 36.94 -16.35
C GLU A 112 -18.83 35.92 -17.43
N LEU A 113 -18.75 36.31 -18.72
CA LEU A 113 -19.01 35.40 -19.84
C LEU A 113 -18.01 34.23 -19.82
N GLY A 114 -16.72 34.48 -19.52
CA GLY A 114 -15.71 33.44 -19.43
C GLY A 114 -15.99 32.41 -18.32
N ALA A 115 -16.44 32.87 -17.16
CA ALA A 115 -16.84 31.98 -16.05
C ALA A 115 -18.07 31.13 -16.40
N THR A 116 -19.07 31.74 -17.07
CA THR A 116 -20.26 31.05 -17.54
C THR A 116 -19.95 30.03 -18.62
N LEU A 117 -19.10 30.37 -19.60
CA LEU A 117 -18.66 29.43 -20.64
C LEU A 117 -17.92 28.22 -20.05
N LYS A 118 -17.13 28.43 -19.00
CA LYS A 118 -16.44 27.33 -18.33
C LYS A 118 -17.40 26.38 -17.61
N LYS A 119 -18.48 26.90 -17.01
CA LYS A 119 -19.58 26.07 -16.45
C LYS A 119 -20.27 25.27 -17.56
N VAL A 120 -20.57 25.94 -18.68
CA VAL A 120 -21.23 25.31 -19.85
C VAL A 120 -20.31 24.24 -20.46
N GLU A 121 -19.01 24.48 -20.62
CA GLU A 121 -18.04 23.50 -21.08
C GLU A 121 -18.08 22.25 -20.22
N ASN A 122 -18.02 22.40 -18.89
CA ASN A 122 -18.12 21.29 -17.95
C ASN A 122 -19.45 20.50 -18.14
N THR A 123 -20.56 21.19 -18.31
CA THR A 123 -21.86 20.55 -18.54
C THR A 123 -21.91 19.80 -19.89
N LEU A 124 -21.35 20.40 -20.95
CA LEU A 124 -21.28 19.76 -22.28
C LEU A 124 -20.34 18.56 -22.28
N ASN A 125 -19.20 18.66 -21.61
CA ASN A 125 -18.29 17.54 -21.40
C ASN A 125 -18.98 16.38 -20.69
N GLN A 126 -19.77 16.66 -19.63
CA GLN A 126 -20.57 15.67 -18.94
C GLN A 126 -21.66 15.03 -19.84
N MET A 127 -22.36 15.84 -20.64
CA MET A 127 -23.34 15.34 -21.59
C MET A 127 -22.71 14.49 -22.71
N GLN A 128 -21.55 14.90 -23.20
CA GLN A 128 -20.82 14.16 -24.25
C GLN A 128 -20.30 12.82 -23.70
N LEU A 129 -19.86 12.77 -22.44
CA LEU A 129 -19.47 11.52 -21.77
C LEU A 129 -20.63 10.52 -21.69
N LEU A 130 -21.85 11.02 -21.51
CA LEU A 130 -23.09 10.18 -21.49
C LEU A 130 -23.51 9.69 -22.88
N SER A 131 -23.12 10.40 -23.95
CA SER A 131 -23.45 10.04 -25.35
C SER A 131 -22.40 9.13 -26.03
N TYR A 132 -21.20 8.94 -25.43
CA TYR A 132 -20.15 8.08 -25.98
C TYR A 132 -20.41 6.62 -25.62
N THR A 133 -21.23 5.93 -26.41
CA THR A 133 -21.50 4.48 -26.30
C THR A 133 -20.51 3.62 -27.12
N GLY A 134 -19.31 4.10 -27.39
CA GLY A 134 -18.33 3.35 -28.18
C GLY A 134 -16.95 3.34 -27.55
N GLU A 135 -16.56 2.30 -26.81
CA GLU A 135 -15.25 1.83 -26.37
C GLU A 135 -14.94 1.85 -24.86
N LYS A 136 -15.64 2.63 -24.01
CA LYS A 136 -15.56 2.44 -22.55
C LYS A 136 -16.91 1.99 -22.00
N PRO A 137 -16.94 1.08 -21.03
CA PRO A 137 -18.19 0.69 -20.38
C PRO A 137 -18.91 1.93 -19.83
N LEU A 138 -20.17 2.10 -20.18
CA LEU A 138 -21.03 3.24 -19.77
C LEU A 138 -20.94 3.49 -18.25
N ALA A 139 -20.84 2.42 -17.46
CA ALA A 139 -20.71 2.48 -16.02
C ALA A 139 -19.43 3.21 -15.54
N GLU A 140 -18.27 2.98 -16.18
CA GLU A 140 -17.02 3.64 -15.80
C GLU A 140 -17.08 5.15 -15.99
N THR A 141 -17.64 5.58 -17.13
CA THR A 141 -17.80 6.99 -17.45
C THR A 141 -18.73 7.69 -16.47
N ILE A 142 -19.85 7.06 -16.14
CA ILE A 142 -20.79 7.59 -15.16
C ILE A 142 -20.16 7.71 -13.77
N ILE A 143 -19.49 6.68 -13.31
CA ILE A 143 -18.83 6.69 -11.99
C ILE A 143 -17.74 7.77 -11.93
N ALA A 144 -16.92 7.90 -12.98
CA ALA A 144 -15.91 8.94 -13.05
C ALA A 144 -16.54 10.35 -12.95
N THR A 145 -17.64 10.58 -13.64
CA THR A 145 -18.39 11.85 -13.56
C THR A 145 -18.93 12.11 -12.16
N LEU A 146 -19.50 11.10 -11.51
CA LEU A 146 -20.06 11.20 -10.15
C LEU A 146 -19.01 11.46 -9.08
N LEU A 147 -17.77 10.97 -9.27
CA LEU A 147 -16.69 11.09 -8.28
C LEU A 147 -15.81 12.34 -8.46
N GLN A 148 -15.76 12.94 -9.66
CA GLN A 148 -14.84 14.05 -9.96
C GLN A 148 -15.48 15.43 -9.89
N THR A 149 -16.81 15.54 -10.05
CA THR A 149 -17.52 16.82 -10.11
C THR A 149 -18.81 16.72 -9.30
N GLU A 150 -19.27 17.86 -8.73
CA GLU A 150 -20.65 17.95 -8.25
C GLU A 150 -21.58 18.05 -9.46
N PRO A 151 -22.20 16.94 -9.91
CA PRO A 151 -23.08 16.95 -11.06
C PRO A 151 -24.35 17.77 -10.75
N ASN A 152 -24.87 18.47 -11.74
CA ASN A 152 -26.14 19.17 -11.56
C ASN A 152 -27.33 18.18 -11.48
N ASP A 153 -28.47 18.65 -10.99
CA ASP A 153 -29.63 17.78 -10.75
C ASP A 153 -30.18 17.14 -12.02
N GLN A 154 -30.00 17.77 -13.20
CA GLN A 154 -30.41 17.20 -14.50
C GLN A 154 -29.55 15.99 -14.88
N VAL A 155 -28.23 16.09 -14.69
CA VAL A 155 -27.30 14.97 -14.95
C VAL A 155 -27.62 13.81 -14.01
N ILE A 156 -27.90 14.09 -12.73
CA ILE A 156 -28.27 13.06 -11.76
C ILE A 156 -29.59 12.37 -12.18
N GLN A 157 -30.59 13.13 -12.60
CA GLN A 157 -31.86 12.56 -13.08
C GLN A 157 -31.67 11.67 -14.32
N GLN A 158 -30.85 12.11 -15.28
CA GLN A 158 -30.52 11.32 -16.47
C GLN A 158 -29.77 10.03 -16.11
N ILE A 159 -28.75 10.13 -15.25
CA ILE A 159 -28.03 8.96 -14.77
C ILE A 159 -28.96 7.98 -14.06
N SER A 160 -29.80 8.49 -13.15
CA SER A 160 -30.77 7.66 -12.42
C SER A 160 -31.76 6.97 -13.34
N HIS A 161 -32.21 7.64 -14.38
CA HIS A 161 -33.12 7.08 -15.37
C HIS A 161 -32.43 6.01 -16.23
N ILE A 162 -31.24 6.29 -16.77
CA ILE A 162 -30.47 5.34 -17.60
C ILE A 162 -30.14 4.08 -16.83
N LEU A 163 -29.74 4.22 -15.57
CA LEU A 163 -29.28 3.12 -14.70
C LEU A 163 -30.45 2.50 -13.91
N GLN A 164 -31.66 2.98 -14.05
CA GLN A 164 -32.83 2.54 -13.28
C GLN A 164 -32.56 2.51 -11.76
N LEU A 165 -31.83 3.53 -11.27
CA LEU A 165 -31.49 3.62 -9.86
C LEU A 165 -32.70 4.00 -9.01
N PRO A 166 -32.79 3.52 -7.75
CA PRO A 166 -33.87 3.90 -6.85
C PRO A 166 -33.89 5.41 -6.59
N ALA A 167 -34.94 6.12 -6.98
CA ALA A 167 -35.03 7.58 -6.91
C ALA A 167 -34.95 8.16 -5.48
N ALA A 168 -35.27 7.37 -4.46
CA ALA A 168 -35.31 7.77 -3.04
C ALA A 168 -34.57 6.78 -2.16
N SER A 169 -33.32 6.49 -2.49
CA SER A 169 -32.45 5.60 -1.69
C SER A 169 -31.14 6.29 -1.42
N PRO A 170 -30.60 6.20 -0.21
CA PRO A 170 -29.23 6.56 0.04
C PRO A 170 -28.26 5.67 -0.73
N TYR A 171 -27.02 6.16 -0.92
CA TYR A 171 -25.96 5.51 -1.68
C TYR A 171 -24.69 5.44 -0.88
N THR A 172 -23.92 4.37 -1.10
CA THR A 172 -22.59 4.21 -0.51
C THR A 172 -21.60 3.83 -1.60
N TYR A 173 -20.43 4.43 -1.55
CA TYR A 173 -19.30 4.01 -2.38
C TYR A 173 -18.47 2.99 -1.62
N VAL A 174 -18.16 1.88 -2.28
CA VAL A 174 -17.40 0.76 -1.71
C VAL A 174 -16.17 0.51 -2.57
N ILE A 175 -15.01 0.37 -1.96
CA ILE A 175 -13.79 -0.10 -2.63
C ILE A 175 -13.62 -1.58 -2.28
N ALA A 176 -13.64 -2.45 -3.30
CA ALA A 176 -13.28 -3.85 -3.18
C ALA A 176 -11.81 -4.03 -3.61
N GLU A 177 -10.94 -4.46 -2.71
CA GLU A 177 -9.52 -4.71 -2.98
C GLU A 177 -9.25 -6.21 -3.01
N ILE A 178 -8.78 -6.71 -4.16
CA ILE A 178 -8.36 -8.10 -4.33
C ILE A 178 -7.02 -8.31 -3.62
N GLN A 179 -6.96 -9.31 -2.74
CA GLN A 179 -5.78 -9.58 -1.92
C GLN A 179 -4.82 -10.61 -2.50
N ASP A 180 -5.33 -11.49 -3.38
CA ASP A 180 -4.52 -12.58 -3.93
C ASP A 180 -3.82 -12.14 -5.23
N MET A 181 -2.49 -12.09 -5.18
CA MET A 181 -1.63 -11.62 -6.27
C MET A 181 -0.92 -12.76 -7.01
N GLN A 182 -1.34 -14.01 -6.81
CA GLN A 182 -0.59 -15.18 -7.33
C GLN A 182 -0.82 -15.48 -8.81
N LEU A 183 -1.67 -14.73 -9.51
CA LEU A 183 -1.85 -14.92 -10.95
C LEU A 183 -0.89 -14.01 -11.72
N PRO A 184 0.06 -14.58 -12.50
CA PRO A 184 0.92 -13.80 -13.38
C PRO A 184 0.10 -13.24 -14.55
N GLY A 185 0.00 -11.95 -14.62
CA GLY A 185 -0.77 -11.20 -15.62
C GLY A 185 -2.05 -10.65 -14.99
N SER A 186 -2.36 -9.42 -15.32
CA SER A 186 -3.55 -8.70 -14.86
C SER A 186 -4.82 -9.45 -15.24
N PHE A 187 -5.28 -10.37 -14.37
CA PHE A 187 -6.61 -10.94 -14.52
C PHE A 187 -7.61 -9.82 -14.25
N ASP A 188 -8.40 -9.48 -15.25
CA ASP A 188 -9.46 -8.48 -15.10
C ASP A 188 -10.68 -9.11 -14.43
N TYR A 189 -10.86 -8.82 -13.15
CA TYR A 189 -12.03 -9.28 -12.39
C TYR A 189 -13.30 -8.47 -12.67
N LEU A 190 -13.23 -7.37 -13.44
CA LEU A 190 -14.38 -6.49 -13.71
C LEU A 190 -15.56 -7.25 -14.34
N PRO A 191 -15.37 -8.05 -15.41
CA PRO A 191 -16.49 -8.78 -16.03
C PRO A 191 -17.14 -9.80 -15.08
N ALA A 192 -16.31 -10.51 -14.30
CA ALA A 192 -16.79 -11.49 -13.33
C ALA A 192 -17.58 -10.82 -12.19
N MET A 193 -17.07 -9.69 -11.68
CA MET A 193 -17.73 -8.90 -10.64
C MET A 193 -19.05 -8.31 -11.13
N GLN A 194 -19.10 -7.78 -12.36
CA GLN A 194 -20.34 -7.29 -12.97
C GLN A 194 -21.37 -8.41 -13.10
N THR A 195 -20.96 -9.59 -13.59
CA THR A 195 -21.84 -10.75 -13.75
C THR A 195 -22.37 -11.24 -12.40
N ALA A 196 -21.50 -11.31 -11.37
CA ALA A 196 -21.89 -11.68 -10.03
C ALA A 196 -22.93 -10.72 -9.46
N LEU A 197 -22.68 -9.43 -9.51
CA LEU A 197 -23.61 -8.41 -9.02
C LEU A 197 -24.94 -8.43 -9.78
N GLN A 198 -24.95 -8.55 -11.12
CA GLN A 198 -26.18 -8.66 -11.91
C GLN A 198 -27.04 -9.85 -11.48
N ARG A 199 -26.42 -11.03 -11.28
CA ARG A 199 -27.12 -12.24 -10.86
C ARG A 199 -27.83 -12.07 -9.52
N TYR A 200 -27.20 -11.38 -8.57
CA TYR A 200 -27.75 -11.22 -7.22
C TYR A 200 -28.64 -9.99 -7.05
N MET A 201 -28.58 -9.01 -7.96
CA MET A 201 -29.49 -7.86 -7.96
C MET A 201 -30.90 -8.21 -8.44
N GLN A 202 -31.13 -9.39 -9.02
CA GLN A 202 -32.42 -9.92 -9.51
C GLN A 202 -33.24 -8.93 -10.39
N ARG A 203 -32.60 -8.00 -11.06
CA ARG A 203 -33.22 -7.01 -11.93
C ARG A 203 -32.61 -7.09 -13.32
N GLU A 204 -33.35 -7.63 -14.27
CA GLU A 204 -32.97 -7.58 -15.68
C GLU A 204 -32.87 -6.12 -16.13
N GLY A 205 -31.73 -5.78 -16.75
CA GLY A 205 -31.51 -4.45 -17.34
C GLY A 205 -30.79 -3.43 -16.45
N THR A 206 -30.55 -3.71 -15.16
CA THR A 206 -29.77 -2.78 -14.30
C THR A 206 -28.29 -3.04 -14.46
N LEU A 207 -27.52 -2.02 -14.85
CA LEU A 207 -26.05 -2.11 -14.93
C LEU A 207 -25.44 -1.94 -13.55
N PRO A 208 -24.62 -2.89 -13.07
CA PRO A 208 -23.85 -2.70 -11.84
C PRO A 208 -22.88 -1.54 -12.01
N LEU A 209 -22.91 -0.60 -11.08
CA LEU A 209 -21.97 0.53 -11.07
C LEU A 209 -20.63 0.09 -10.47
N VAL A 210 -19.82 -0.55 -11.30
CA VAL A 210 -18.48 -1.01 -10.95
C VAL A 210 -17.48 -0.47 -11.95
N HIS A 211 -16.32 0.00 -11.45
CA HIS A 211 -15.22 0.45 -12.28
C HIS A 211 -13.87 -0.02 -11.74
N VAL A 212 -12.89 -0.11 -12.63
CA VAL A 212 -11.50 -0.42 -12.25
C VAL A 212 -10.87 0.81 -11.61
N ARG A 213 -10.14 0.60 -10.53
CA ARG A 213 -9.24 1.54 -9.88
C ARG A 213 -7.79 1.06 -10.02
N GLU A 214 -6.85 1.82 -9.52
CA GLU A 214 -5.45 1.39 -9.45
C GLU A 214 -5.24 0.23 -8.46
N ASN A 215 -4.18 -0.51 -8.62
CA ASN A 215 -3.70 -1.50 -7.65
C ASN A 215 -4.69 -2.64 -7.29
N ASN A 216 -5.34 -3.26 -8.27
CA ASN A 216 -6.32 -4.34 -8.07
C ASN A 216 -7.52 -3.95 -7.20
N GLN A 217 -7.89 -2.69 -7.22
CA GLN A 217 -9.07 -2.17 -6.56
C GLN A 217 -10.20 -1.95 -7.56
N TYR A 218 -11.42 -2.19 -7.12
CA TYR A 218 -12.66 -1.95 -7.86
C TYR A 218 -13.57 -1.07 -7.03
N GLY A 219 -14.09 -0.01 -7.64
CA GLY A 219 -15.03 0.89 -6.99
C GLY A 219 -16.47 0.52 -7.36
N LEU A 220 -17.34 0.43 -6.36
CA LEU A 220 -18.75 0.10 -6.52
C LEU A 220 -19.61 1.21 -5.93
N ILE A 221 -20.70 1.58 -6.60
CA ILE A 221 -21.77 2.41 -6.01
C ILE A 221 -22.93 1.49 -5.67
N VAL A 222 -23.26 1.43 -4.38
CA VAL A 222 -24.27 0.53 -3.85
C VAL A 222 -25.44 1.33 -3.28
N PRO A 223 -26.65 1.25 -3.86
CA PRO A 223 -27.86 1.81 -3.27
C PRO A 223 -28.24 1.07 -1.98
N GLN A 224 -28.65 1.82 -0.97
CA GLN A 224 -29.11 1.24 0.31
C GLN A 224 -30.28 0.25 0.13
N ALA A 225 -31.16 0.53 -0.83
CA ALA A 225 -32.27 -0.37 -1.13
C ALA A 225 -31.85 -1.78 -1.57
N TRP A 226 -30.62 -1.94 -2.09
CA TRP A 226 -30.07 -3.26 -2.42
C TRP A 226 -29.48 -3.94 -1.18
N LEU A 227 -28.77 -3.18 -0.33
CA LEU A 227 -28.18 -3.70 0.90
C LEU A 227 -29.23 -4.32 1.82
N MET A 228 -30.40 -3.69 1.95
CA MET A 228 -31.50 -4.19 2.80
C MET A 228 -32.12 -5.52 2.31
N GLN A 229 -31.78 -5.96 1.10
CA GLN A 229 -32.16 -7.29 0.60
C GLN A 229 -31.14 -8.38 1.01
N TRP A 230 -29.92 -7.96 1.39
CA TRP A 230 -28.81 -8.87 1.70
C TRP A 230 -28.57 -9.05 3.20
N GLY A 231 -29.19 -8.23 4.05
CA GLY A 231 -29.05 -8.34 5.49
C GLY A 231 -29.95 -7.40 6.29
N ASP A 232 -30.16 -7.72 7.56
CA ASP A 232 -31.02 -6.94 8.46
C ASP A 232 -30.39 -5.61 8.90
N ASN A 233 -29.09 -5.48 8.74
CA ASN A 233 -28.33 -4.25 9.02
C ASN A 233 -27.15 -4.11 8.04
N GLU A 234 -26.52 -2.93 8.02
CA GLU A 234 -25.43 -2.64 7.08
C GLU A 234 -24.26 -3.63 7.20
N HIS A 235 -23.87 -3.98 8.42
CA HIS A 235 -22.75 -4.88 8.66
C HIS A 235 -23.01 -6.29 8.08
N THR A 236 -24.19 -6.86 8.33
CA THR A 236 -24.58 -8.17 7.79
C THR A 236 -24.72 -8.14 6.28
N ALA A 237 -25.23 -7.03 5.71
CA ALA A 237 -25.35 -6.87 4.27
C ALA A 237 -24.00 -6.79 3.57
N TYR A 238 -23.03 -6.04 4.13
CA TYR A 238 -21.67 -6.00 3.56
C TYR A 238 -20.91 -7.30 3.78
N ALA A 239 -21.14 -8.02 4.88
CA ALA A 239 -20.57 -9.35 5.09
C ALA A 239 -21.07 -10.33 4.02
N TRP A 240 -22.38 -10.27 3.71
CA TRP A 240 -22.96 -11.07 2.64
C TRP A 240 -22.38 -10.69 1.26
N LEU A 241 -22.23 -9.38 0.97
CA LEU A 241 -21.60 -8.90 -0.26
C LEU A 241 -20.17 -9.42 -0.40
N LEU A 242 -19.39 -9.38 0.68
CA LEU A 242 -18.02 -9.90 0.72
C LEU A 242 -18.01 -11.40 0.41
N ASP A 243 -18.78 -12.20 1.16
CA ASP A 243 -18.83 -13.66 0.98
C ASP A 243 -19.26 -14.04 -0.46
N MET A 244 -20.21 -13.29 -1.03
CA MET A 244 -20.67 -13.48 -2.40
C MET A 244 -19.55 -13.18 -3.40
N LEU A 245 -18.88 -12.03 -3.27
CA LEU A 245 -17.79 -11.67 -4.18
C LEU A 245 -16.61 -12.63 -4.06
N GLU A 246 -16.20 -13.03 -2.87
CA GLU A 246 -15.12 -14.01 -2.66
C GLU A 246 -15.45 -15.35 -3.28
N LYS A 247 -16.69 -15.82 -3.14
CA LYS A 247 -17.15 -17.09 -3.74
C LYS A 247 -17.16 -17.05 -5.26
N GLU A 248 -17.69 -15.96 -5.86
CA GLU A 248 -17.81 -15.85 -7.33
C GLU A 248 -16.47 -15.56 -8.01
N LEU A 249 -15.57 -14.83 -7.34
CA LEU A 249 -14.27 -14.46 -7.88
C LEU A 249 -13.15 -15.47 -7.52
N GLY A 250 -13.40 -16.34 -6.54
CA GLY A 250 -12.44 -17.35 -6.10
C GLY A 250 -11.17 -16.77 -5.45
N THR A 251 -11.27 -15.58 -4.85
CA THR A 251 -10.13 -14.87 -4.26
C THR A 251 -10.55 -14.14 -2.99
N THR A 252 -9.59 -13.83 -2.12
CA THR A 252 -9.83 -13.07 -0.89
C THR A 252 -9.96 -11.57 -1.20
N ILE A 253 -10.94 -10.91 -0.59
CA ILE A 253 -11.28 -9.51 -0.86
C ILE A 253 -11.33 -8.73 0.46
N SER A 254 -10.96 -7.45 0.41
CA SER A 254 -11.27 -6.48 1.48
C SER A 254 -12.24 -5.42 0.94
N LEU A 255 -13.25 -5.07 1.73
CA LEU A 255 -14.20 -4.00 1.44
C LEU A 255 -13.92 -2.78 2.30
N PHE A 256 -13.74 -1.62 1.64
CA PHE A 256 -13.61 -0.32 2.29
C PHE A 256 -14.87 0.49 1.96
N ILE A 257 -15.67 0.73 2.96
CA ILE A 257 -17.04 1.24 2.83
C ILE A 257 -17.05 2.69 3.26
N GLY A 258 -17.43 3.57 2.33
CA GLY A 258 -17.56 5.01 2.56
C GLY A 258 -18.75 5.39 3.43
N SER A 259 -18.92 6.70 3.64
CA SER A 259 -20.10 7.26 4.31
C SER A 259 -21.36 6.99 3.49
N ARG A 260 -22.45 6.81 4.19
CA ARG A 260 -23.78 6.76 3.58
C ARG A 260 -24.23 8.17 3.20
N GLU A 261 -24.59 8.37 1.94
CA GLU A 261 -25.07 9.64 1.40
C GLU A 261 -26.53 9.55 0.99
N GLU A 262 -27.34 10.50 1.42
CA GLU A 262 -28.78 10.52 1.13
C GLU A 262 -29.09 10.77 -0.36
N HIS A 263 -28.15 11.35 -1.10
CA HIS A 263 -28.30 11.68 -2.51
C HIS A 263 -27.08 11.23 -3.32
N LEU A 264 -27.32 10.65 -4.51
CA LEU A 264 -26.27 10.23 -5.44
C LEU A 264 -25.31 11.37 -5.81
N LYS A 265 -25.77 12.63 -5.76
CA LYS A 265 -24.99 13.85 -6.00
C LYS A 265 -23.78 13.98 -5.08
N ARG A 266 -23.83 13.40 -3.87
CA ARG A 266 -22.77 13.45 -2.86
C ARG A 266 -21.94 12.18 -2.78
N ILE A 267 -22.01 11.33 -3.79
CA ILE A 267 -21.28 10.06 -3.79
C ILE A 267 -19.75 10.25 -3.77
N ASP A 268 -19.26 11.42 -4.21
CA ASP A 268 -17.87 11.85 -4.08
C ASP A 268 -17.41 11.91 -2.62
N GLN A 269 -18.28 12.33 -1.68
CA GLN A 269 -18.00 12.34 -0.24
C GLN A 269 -17.88 10.92 0.29
N SER A 270 -18.77 10.03 -0.13
CA SER A 270 -18.68 8.60 0.17
C SER A 270 -17.39 8.00 -0.41
N GLY A 271 -17.02 8.37 -1.63
CA GLY A 271 -15.76 7.97 -2.27
C GLY A 271 -14.53 8.47 -1.50
N SER A 272 -14.57 9.72 -1.03
CA SER A 272 -13.50 10.29 -0.21
C SER A 272 -13.33 9.56 1.11
N SER A 273 -14.42 9.27 1.82
CA SER A 273 -14.39 8.52 3.09
C SER A 273 -13.97 7.07 2.90
N ALA A 274 -14.37 6.40 1.81
CA ALA A 274 -13.87 5.07 1.44
C ALA A 274 -12.36 5.07 1.19
N ASN A 275 -11.83 6.11 0.53
CA ASN A 275 -10.39 6.29 0.36
C ASN A 275 -9.66 6.47 1.70
N GLN A 276 -10.25 7.21 2.65
CA GLN A 276 -9.69 7.35 3.99
C GLN A 276 -9.66 6.00 4.74
N CYS A 277 -10.66 5.15 4.53
CA CYS A 277 -10.71 3.80 5.10
C CYS A 277 -9.52 2.92 4.68
N LEU A 278 -8.90 3.15 3.51
CA LEU A 278 -7.68 2.45 3.09
C LEU A 278 -6.52 2.61 4.08
N ASN A 279 -6.49 3.69 4.86
CA ASN A 279 -5.48 3.90 5.89
C ASN A 279 -5.67 2.98 7.11
N TYR A 280 -6.85 2.38 7.27
CA TYR A 280 -7.17 1.46 8.37
C TYR A 280 -7.05 -0.02 7.97
N ARG A 281 -6.50 -0.33 6.79
CA ARG A 281 -6.39 -1.71 6.28
C ARG A 281 -5.72 -2.69 7.24
N PHE A 282 -4.79 -2.21 8.07
CA PHE A 282 -4.08 -2.99 9.06
C PHE A 282 -4.74 -3.00 10.44
N ALA A 283 -5.74 -2.16 10.66
CA ALA A 283 -6.53 -2.09 11.89
C ALA A 283 -7.74 -3.03 11.88
N ALA A 284 -8.16 -3.49 10.69
CA ALA A 284 -9.32 -4.35 10.55
C ALA A 284 -9.08 -5.74 11.16
N GLY A 285 -10.12 -6.26 11.79
CA GLY A 285 -10.17 -7.65 12.21
C GLY A 285 -10.16 -8.62 11.00
N SER A 286 -10.28 -9.91 11.27
CA SER A 286 -10.09 -11.02 10.33
C SER A 286 -11.05 -11.05 9.10
N ARG A 287 -12.10 -10.23 9.04
CA ARG A 287 -13.12 -10.29 7.99
C ARG A 287 -12.94 -9.34 6.81
N GLY A 288 -11.93 -8.46 6.80
CA GLY A 288 -11.66 -7.59 5.67
C GLY A 288 -12.73 -6.53 5.36
N ILE A 289 -13.61 -6.18 6.30
CA ILE A 289 -14.62 -5.12 6.16
C ILE A 289 -14.22 -3.92 7.00
N ILE A 290 -14.11 -2.75 6.38
CA ILE A 290 -13.69 -1.50 7.00
C ILE A 290 -14.69 -0.42 6.66
N MET A 291 -15.48 0.01 7.65
CA MET A 291 -16.54 1.00 7.49
C MET A 291 -16.11 2.38 7.98
N ALA A 292 -16.40 3.42 7.19
CA ALA A 292 -16.10 4.80 7.54
C ALA A 292 -16.76 5.23 8.85
N SER A 293 -18.00 4.81 9.09
CA SER A 293 -18.74 5.09 10.32
C SER A 293 -18.06 4.56 11.60
N GLU A 294 -17.33 3.46 11.49
CA GLU A 294 -16.66 2.82 12.62
C GLU A 294 -15.21 3.29 12.79
N MET A 295 -14.49 3.45 11.67
CA MET A 295 -13.04 3.64 11.69
C MET A 295 -12.62 5.10 11.69
N LEU A 296 -13.27 5.99 10.95
CA LEU A 296 -12.84 7.38 10.85
C LEU A 296 -12.89 8.16 12.18
N PRO A 297 -13.77 7.83 13.15
CA PRO A 297 -13.71 8.43 14.48
C PRO A 297 -12.51 8.00 15.31
N LEU A 298 -11.80 6.92 14.94
CA LEU A 298 -10.68 6.35 15.67
C LEU A 298 -9.36 6.96 15.17
N SER A 299 -8.45 7.27 16.09
CA SER A 299 -7.13 7.78 15.72
C SER A 299 -6.23 6.67 15.20
N LEU A 300 -5.48 6.97 14.14
CA LEU A 300 -4.38 6.14 13.64
C LEU A 300 -3.09 6.43 14.40
N TYR A 301 -2.25 5.41 14.53
CA TYR A 301 -0.91 5.52 15.08
C TYR A 301 0.12 5.71 13.96
N TYR A 302 0.93 6.78 14.05
CA TYR A 302 1.87 7.19 13.00
C TYR A 302 3.34 7.01 13.37
N PHE A 303 3.63 6.51 14.58
CA PHE A 303 4.99 6.32 15.04
C PHE A 303 5.48 4.89 14.78
N ASP A 304 6.78 4.66 15.01
CA ASP A 304 7.40 3.34 14.93
C ASP A 304 7.11 2.53 16.20
N VAL A 305 7.38 1.23 16.16
CA VAL A 305 7.41 0.40 17.37
C VAL A 305 8.61 0.76 18.25
N ASP A 306 8.58 0.34 19.49
CA ASP A 306 9.65 0.63 20.45
C ASP A 306 11.02 0.11 19.98
N GLU A 307 12.07 0.88 20.25
CA GLU A 307 13.47 0.53 19.96
C GLU A 307 13.88 -0.83 20.56
N GLU A 308 13.30 -1.17 21.71
CA GLU A 308 13.54 -2.44 22.38
C GLU A 308 13.11 -3.64 21.53
N LEU A 309 11.98 -3.55 20.82
CA LEU A 309 11.52 -4.62 19.93
C LEU A 309 12.47 -4.82 18.73
N HIS A 310 12.96 -3.72 18.14
CA HIS A 310 13.95 -3.82 17.07
C HIS A 310 15.25 -4.45 17.56
N SER A 311 15.76 -4.01 18.72
CA SER A 311 16.98 -4.54 19.31
C SER A 311 16.85 -6.02 19.68
N LYS A 312 15.70 -6.41 20.24
CA LYS A 312 15.40 -7.80 20.58
C LYS A 312 15.30 -8.68 19.35
N LEU A 313 14.64 -8.19 18.26
CA LEU A 313 14.56 -8.93 17.00
C LEU A 313 15.95 -9.28 16.47
N ILE A 314 16.87 -8.31 16.47
CA ILE A 314 18.25 -8.50 15.99
C ILE A 314 18.99 -9.50 16.88
N THR A 315 18.87 -9.38 18.20
CA THR A 315 19.53 -10.30 19.15
C THR A 315 19.08 -11.74 18.94
N GLU A 316 17.76 -11.99 18.91
CA GLU A 316 17.21 -13.34 18.70
C GLU A 316 17.57 -13.92 17.32
N MET A 317 17.64 -13.07 16.30
CA MET A 317 18.07 -13.44 14.96
C MET A 317 19.57 -13.80 14.93
N GLU A 318 20.43 -13.02 15.58
CA GLU A 318 21.87 -13.32 15.69
C GLU A 318 22.15 -14.60 16.43
N GLU A 319 21.38 -14.90 17.46
CA GLU A 319 21.47 -16.14 18.23
C GLU A 319 20.82 -17.32 17.51
N ASN A 320 20.12 -17.05 16.41
CA ASN A 320 19.35 -18.02 15.63
C ASN A 320 18.31 -18.80 16.47
N VAL A 321 17.65 -18.08 17.40
CA VAL A 321 16.60 -18.62 18.28
C VAL A 321 15.25 -18.39 17.60
N ARG A 322 14.76 -19.42 16.90
CA ARG A 322 13.54 -19.34 16.10
C ARG A 322 12.33 -18.83 16.89
N GLU A 323 12.03 -19.44 18.04
CA GLU A 323 10.91 -19.09 18.90
C GLU A 323 11.02 -17.63 19.40
N GLY A 324 12.25 -17.13 19.60
CA GLY A 324 12.51 -15.76 20.05
C GLY A 324 12.11 -14.73 18.99
N TYR A 325 12.65 -14.82 17.77
CA TYR A 325 12.31 -13.85 16.72
C TYR A 325 10.89 -14.00 16.20
N GLU A 326 10.30 -15.20 16.20
CA GLU A 326 8.87 -15.42 15.89
C GLU A 326 7.99 -14.68 16.90
N ALA A 327 8.27 -14.77 18.20
CA ALA A 327 7.53 -14.07 19.24
C ALA A 327 7.63 -12.54 19.11
N VAL A 328 8.82 -12.01 18.78
CA VAL A 328 9.00 -10.57 18.58
C VAL A 328 8.20 -10.09 17.37
N ILE A 329 8.28 -10.79 16.24
CA ILE A 329 7.50 -10.44 15.04
C ILE A 329 6.00 -10.50 15.35
N HIS A 330 5.55 -11.52 16.05
CA HIS A 330 4.15 -11.63 16.48
C HIS A 330 3.72 -10.39 17.28
N THR A 331 4.52 -9.99 18.26
CA THR A 331 4.26 -8.79 19.09
C THR A 331 4.18 -7.52 18.25
N ILE A 332 5.10 -7.33 17.29
CA ILE A 332 5.10 -6.18 16.39
C ILE A 332 3.79 -6.14 15.57
N PHE A 333 3.38 -7.26 15.00
CA PHE A 333 2.17 -7.34 14.19
C PHE A 333 0.88 -7.21 15.01
N GLU A 334 0.86 -7.67 16.25
CA GLU A 334 -0.24 -7.40 17.19
C GLU A 334 -0.35 -5.90 17.50
N GLN A 335 0.78 -5.20 17.72
CA GLN A 335 0.77 -3.76 17.92
C GLN A 335 0.24 -3.02 16.69
N PHE A 336 0.61 -3.42 15.47
CA PHE A 336 0.06 -2.83 14.24
C PHE A 336 -1.47 -2.85 14.23
N GLN A 337 -2.06 -3.95 14.66
CA GLN A 337 -3.50 -4.12 14.69
C GLN A 337 -4.15 -3.39 15.87
N GLN A 338 -3.66 -3.60 17.10
CA GLN A 338 -4.28 -3.07 18.32
C GLN A 338 -4.20 -1.55 18.40
N LEU A 339 -3.06 -0.96 18.02
CA LEU A 339 -2.85 0.48 18.04
C LEU A 339 -3.27 1.15 16.72
N ARG A 340 -3.75 0.39 15.74
CA ARG A 340 -4.19 0.89 14.43
C ARG A 340 -3.09 1.68 13.70
N PHE A 341 -1.98 1.03 13.45
CA PHE A 341 -0.88 1.67 12.71
C PHE A 341 -1.33 2.09 11.32
N ALA A 342 -1.00 3.34 10.96
CA ALA A 342 -1.16 3.82 9.59
C ALA A 342 -0.22 3.02 8.64
N PRO A 343 -0.60 2.81 7.36
CA PRO A 343 0.23 2.06 6.40
C PRO A 343 1.67 2.57 6.29
N ASP A 344 1.86 3.89 6.41
CA ASP A 344 3.20 4.48 6.38
C ASP A 344 4.01 4.19 7.65
N ALA A 345 3.39 4.11 8.82
CA ALA A 345 4.05 3.70 10.05
C ALA A 345 4.49 2.23 9.98
N VAL A 346 3.62 1.33 9.51
CA VAL A 346 3.98 -0.07 9.23
C VAL A 346 5.18 -0.15 8.28
N ALA A 347 5.15 0.63 7.19
CA ALA A 347 6.24 0.64 6.22
C ALA A 347 7.57 1.15 6.81
N ASN A 348 7.53 2.13 7.69
CA ASN A 348 8.72 2.64 8.36
C ASN A 348 9.31 1.59 9.31
N THR A 349 8.47 0.92 10.10
CA THR A 349 8.90 -0.18 10.98
C THR A 349 9.57 -1.31 10.18
N ILE A 350 8.93 -1.78 9.10
CA ILE A 350 9.50 -2.84 8.24
C ILE A 350 10.82 -2.39 7.62
N ARG A 351 10.88 -1.18 7.06
CA ARG A 351 12.11 -0.64 6.45
C ARG A 351 13.25 -0.57 7.46
N ARG A 352 12.96 -0.11 8.68
CA ARG A 352 13.93 -0.04 9.75
C ARG A 352 14.44 -1.41 10.15
N SER A 353 13.56 -2.40 10.28
CA SER A 353 13.94 -3.79 10.54
C SER A 353 14.83 -4.36 9.43
N ILE A 354 14.50 -4.12 8.15
CA ILE A 354 15.33 -4.54 7.01
C ILE A 354 16.74 -3.93 7.10
N ILE A 355 16.83 -2.63 7.36
CA ILE A 355 18.12 -1.93 7.47
C ILE A 355 18.93 -2.50 8.64
N ALA A 356 18.31 -2.76 9.78
CA ALA A 356 19.01 -3.37 10.92
C ALA A 356 19.54 -4.77 10.57
N VAL A 357 18.75 -5.61 9.92
CA VAL A 357 19.17 -6.93 9.43
C VAL A 357 20.36 -6.82 8.45
N ILE A 358 20.28 -5.93 7.46
CA ILE A 358 21.37 -5.71 6.49
C ILE A 358 22.66 -5.28 7.20
N ASN A 359 22.56 -4.34 8.16
CA ASN A 359 23.72 -3.89 8.91
C ASN A 359 24.36 -5.04 9.71
N THR A 360 23.53 -5.90 10.31
CA THR A 360 24.02 -7.10 11.02
C THR A 360 24.72 -8.06 10.06
N ILE A 361 24.15 -8.32 8.88
CA ILE A 361 24.80 -9.17 7.86
C ILE A 361 26.18 -8.62 7.47
N ARG A 362 26.28 -7.30 7.23
CA ARG A 362 27.55 -6.64 6.90
C ARG A 362 28.59 -6.72 8.02
N GLN A 363 28.18 -6.70 9.28
CA GLN A 363 29.08 -6.90 10.42
C GLN A 363 29.72 -8.30 10.40
N PHE A 364 29.00 -9.29 9.87
CA PHE A 364 29.52 -10.65 9.67
C PHE A 364 30.20 -10.85 8.30
N GLU A 365 30.53 -9.75 7.59
CA GLU A 365 31.17 -9.78 6.27
C GLU A 365 30.32 -10.52 5.20
N GLY A 366 29.01 -10.54 5.38
CA GLY A 366 28.04 -11.09 4.42
C GLY A 366 27.64 -10.06 3.35
N ASP A 367 27.09 -10.57 2.25
CA ASP A 367 26.50 -9.77 1.17
C ASP A 367 24.97 -9.94 1.23
N GLU A 368 24.25 -8.84 1.48
CA GLU A 368 22.78 -8.83 1.51
C GLU A 368 22.13 -9.25 0.19
N LYS A 369 22.86 -9.18 -0.92
CA LYS A 369 22.37 -9.62 -2.23
C LYS A 369 22.17 -11.12 -2.33
N GLU A 370 22.77 -11.89 -1.43
CA GLU A 370 22.58 -13.33 -1.34
C GLU A 370 21.23 -13.72 -0.72
N LEU A 371 20.51 -12.75 -0.10
CA LEU A 371 19.17 -12.98 0.45
C LEU A 371 18.13 -12.97 -0.66
N LEU A 372 17.44 -14.08 -0.86
CA LEU A 372 16.45 -14.27 -1.93
C LEU A 372 15.18 -13.44 -1.67
N LEU A 373 14.78 -13.31 -0.40
CA LEU A 373 13.54 -12.65 -0.02
C LEU A 373 13.66 -11.13 0.14
N LEU A 374 14.87 -10.57 0.11
CA LEU A 374 15.07 -9.12 0.29
C LEU A 374 14.30 -8.27 -0.72
N ASN A 375 14.43 -8.59 -2.02
CA ASN A 375 13.75 -7.83 -3.07
C ASN A 375 12.23 -7.97 -2.99
N GLU A 376 11.75 -9.15 -2.63
CA GLU A 376 10.33 -9.40 -2.43
C GLU A 376 9.78 -8.59 -1.26
N LEU A 377 10.51 -8.53 -0.14
CA LEU A 377 10.13 -7.74 1.02
C LEU A 377 10.26 -6.23 0.78
N LEU A 378 11.20 -5.76 -0.03
CA LEU A 378 11.29 -4.35 -0.42
C LEU A 378 10.09 -3.89 -1.25
N ASP A 379 9.51 -4.78 -2.05
CA ASP A 379 8.32 -4.54 -2.88
C ASP A 379 7.00 -4.95 -2.20
N TRP A 380 7.00 -5.14 -0.89
CA TRP A 380 5.86 -5.68 -0.16
C TRP A 380 4.56 -4.89 -0.35
N ARG A 381 4.63 -3.55 -0.47
CA ARG A 381 3.46 -2.68 -0.65
C ARG A 381 2.65 -3.00 -1.90
N ASN A 382 3.31 -3.49 -2.95
CA ASN A 382 2.65 -3.89 -4.19
C ASN A 382 2.13 -5.32 -4.15
N LYS A 383 2.68 -6.18 -3.28
CA LYS A 383 2.42 -7.62 -3.25
C LYS A 383 1.51 -8.07 -2.11
N TYR A 384 1.61 -7.45 -0.93
CA TYR A 384 0.94 -7.91 0.27
C TYR A 384 -0.04 -6.87 0.80
N ARG A 385 -1.31 -7.22 0.84
CA ARG A 385 -2.41 -6.30 1.17
C ARG A 385 -2.97 -6.48 2.59
N ASN A 386 -2.71 -7.63 3.22
CA ASN A 386 -3.16 -7.89 4.58
C ASN A 386 -2.00 -8.22 5.53
N LEU A 387 -2.25 -8.05 6.84
CA LEU A 387 -1.24 -8.28 7.87
C LEU A 387 -0.72 -9.72 7.94
N ASN A 388 -1.55 -10.70 7.65
CA ASN A 388 -1.14 -12.11 7.75
C ASN A 388 -0.12 -12.46 6.66
N GLN A 389 -0.37 -12.05 5.42
CA GLN A 389 0.58 -12.23 4.31
C GLN A 389 1.89 -11.49 4.61
N LEU A 390 1.79 -10.24 5.07
CA LEU A 390 2.95 -9.42 5.40
C LEU A 390 3.76 -10.01 6.56
N ARG A 391 3.10 -10.52 7.60
CA ARG A 391 3.75 -11.22 8.71
C ARG A 391 4.50 -12.45 8.22
N HIS A 392 3.88 -13.23 7.35
CA HIS A 392 4.49 -14.46 6.82
C HIS A 392 5.78 -14.18 6.04
N ILE A 393 5.79 -13.17 5.14
CA ILE A 393 7.01 -12.81 4.41
C ILE A 393 8.08 -12.22 5.31
N CYS A 394 7.72 -11.41 6.33
CA CYS A 394 8.66 -10.90 7.31
C CYS A 394 9.31 -12.04 8.11
N LEU A 395 8.54 -13.02 8.55
CA LEU A 395 9.06 -14.21 9.25
C LEU A 395 10.04 -14.98 8.37
N ARG A 396 9.68 -15.27 7.13
CA ARG A 396 10.56 -15.97 6.19
C ARG A 396 11.87 -15.21 5.93
N PHE A 397 11.79 -13.89 5.79
CA PHE A 397 12.97 -13.06 5.60
C PHE A 397 13.90 -13.08 6.82
N VAL A 398 13.36 -13.00 8.03
CA VAL A 398 14.16 -13.09 9.27
C VAL A 398 14.75 -14.49 9.43
N GLU A 399 14.01 -15.55 9.13
CA GLU A 399 14.49 -16.94 9.16
C GLU A 399 15.65 -17.16 8.16
N GLU A 400 15.52 -16.67 6.92
CA GLU A 400 16.57 -16.71 5.91
C GLU A 400 17.82 -15.97 6.41
N SER A 401 17.63 -14.77 6.95
CA SER A 401 18.70 -13.91 7.44
C SER A 401 19.43 -14.52 8.64
N ALA A 402 18.69 -15.09 9.59
CA ALA A 402 19.25 -15.79 10.75
C ALA A 402 20.09 -17.00 10.33
N GLY A 403 19.58 -17.81 9.40
CA GLY A 403 20.32 -18.94 8.82
C GLY A 403 21.60 -18.51 8.11
N TYR A 404 21.52 -17.42 7.33
CA TYR A 404 22.66 -16.85 6.61
C TYR A 404 23.75 -16.34 7.58
N ILE A 405 23.37 -15.59 8.61
CA ILE A 405 24.29 -15.09 9.63
C ILE A 405 24.94 -16.24 10.40
N ALA A 406 24.17 -17.27 10.77
CA ALA A 406 24.68 -18.46 11.43
C ALA A 406 25.71 -19.21 10.57
N ALA A 407 25.49 -19.32 9.25
CA ALA A 407 26.44 -19.92 8.31
C ALA A 407 27.74 -19.12 8.23
N LYS A 408 27.66 -17.78 8.03
CA LYS A 408 28.83 -16.89 7.98
C LYS A 408 29.61 -16.89 9.31
N ARG A 409 28.92 -16.92 10.44
CA ARG A 409 29.52 -17.06 11.77
C ARG A 409 30.31 -18.40 11.90
N SER A 410 29.73 -19.49 11.38
CA SER A 410 30.40 -20.82 11.38
C SER A 410 31.64 -20.83 10.47
N GLU A 411 31.58 -20.25 9.28
CA GLU A 411 32.71 -20.14 8.36
C GLU A 411 33.84 -19.30 8.96
N LYS A 412 33.49 -18.12 9.48
CA LYS A 412 34.48 -17.25 10.17
C LYS A 412 35.05 -17.91 11.42
N GLY A 413 34.22 -18.69 12.13
CA GLY A 413 34.60 -19.50 13.27
C GLY A 413 35.62 -20.58 12.90
N LYS A 414 35.46 -21.31 11.80
CA LYS A 414 36.42 -22.33 11.37
C LYS A 414 37.80 -21.75 11.07
N GLY A 415 37.88 -20.65 10.32
CA GLY A 415 39.16 -19.99 10.06
C GLY A 415 39.81 -19.37 11.32
N SER A 416 38.99 -18.89 12.25
CA SER A 416 39.45 -18.31 13.51
C SER A 416 39.90 -19.40 14.49
N ILE A 417 39.18 -20.53 14.58
CA ILE A 417 39.53 -21.61 15.53
C ILE A 417 40.85 -22.30 15.19
N GLU A 418 41.20 -22.40 13.90
CA GLU A 418 42.51 -22.89 13.49
C GLU A 418 43.64 -21.95 13.90
N LYS A 419 43.45 -20.64 13.77
CA LYS A 419 44.41 -19.62 14.24
C LYS A 419 44.56 -19.66 15.76
N ILE A 420 43.45 -19.83 16.47
CA ILE A 420 43.42 -19.97 17.93
C ILE A 420 44.16 -21.23 18.34
N LYS A 421 43.91 -22.37 17.69
CA LYS A 421 44.65 -23.62 17.96
C LYS A 421 46.16 -23.43 17.76
N LYS A 422 46.59 -22.85 16.63
CA LYS A 422 48.01 -22.54 16.39
C LYS A 422 48.58 -21.63 17.46
N TYR A 423 47.81 -20.65 17.94
CA TYR A 423 48.23 -19.78 19.04
C TYR A 423 48.40 -20.57 20.35
N ILE A 424 47.47 -21.46 20.70
CA ILE A 424 47.55 -22.33 21.87
C ILE A 424 48.79 -23.26 21.77
N ASP A 425 48.96 -23.88 20.60
CA ASP A 425 50.10 -24.79 20.34
C ASP A 425 51.46 -24.09 20.45
N ALA A 426 51.52 -22.80 20.13
CA ALA A 426 52.76 -22.01 20.24
C ALA A 426 52.99 -21.41 21.63
N ASN A 427 51.96 -21.25 22.46
CA ASN A 427 52.03 -20.53 23.74
C ASN A 427 51.54 -21.36 24.93
N PHE A 428 51.47 -22.69 24.82
CA PHE A 428 50.91 -23.57 25.87
C PHE A 428 51.72 -23.53 27.18
N THR A 429 52.96 -23.12 27.12
CA THR A 429 53.85 -22.95 28.30
C THR A 429 53.49 -21.69 29.11
N ASP A 430 52.79 -20.72 28.51
CA ASP A 430 52.41 -19.48 29.15
C ASP A 430 51.13 -19.65 29.99
N ASN A 431 50.88 -18.66 30.86
CA ASN A 431 49.63 -18.65 31.64
C ASN A 431 48.43 -18.18 30.79
N ILE A 432 48.04 -19.00 29.79
CA ILE A 432 46.91 -18.74 28.94
C ILE A 432 45.61 -19.32 29.50
N ASN A 433 44.50 -18.60 29.31
CA ASN A 433 43.19 -19.07 29.67
C ASN A 433 42.17 -18.70 28.60
N LEU A 434 41.01 -19.36 28.60
CA LEU A 434 39.98 -19.19 27.58
C LEU A 434 39.52 -17.74 27.46
N LYS A 435 39.39 -17.01 28.59
CA LYS A 435 38.96 -15.61 28.62
C LYS A 435 39.98 -14.68 27.96
N GLY A 436 41.27 -14.88 28.25
CA GLY A 436 42.34 -14.10 27.64
C GLY A 436 42.48 -14.35 26.14
N ILE A 437 42.32 -15.60 25.70
CA ILE A 437 42.34 -15.96 24.29
C ILE A 437 41.10 -15.35 23.59
N ALA A 438 39.92 -15.46 24.17
CA ALA A 438 38.70 -14.86 23.63
C ALA A 438 38.84 -13.35 23.44
N ALA A 439 39.39 -12.64 24.43
CA ALA A 439 39.68 -11.20 24.33
C ALA A 439 40.67 -10.88 23.20
N LYS A 440 41.76 -11.68 23.08
CA LYS A 440 42.78 -11.49 22.04
C LYS A 440 42.25 -11.68 20.62
N PHE A 441 41.27 -12.58 20.44
CA PHE A 441 40.65 -12.86 19.13
C PHE A 441 39.29 -12.20 18.97
N TYR A 442 38.92 -11.24 19.84
CA TYR A 442 37.65 -10.49 19.79
C TYR A 442 36.42 -11.39 19.78
N MET A 443 36.43 -12.46 20.57
CA MET A 443 35.35 -13.45 20.66
C MET A 443 34.72 -13.48 22.06
N ASN A 444 33.47 -13.89 22.12
CA ASN A 444 32.84 -14.20 23.40
C ASN A 444 33.46 -15.49 23.99
N PRO A 445 33.85 -15.52 25.28
CA PRO A 445 34.48 -16.69 25.89
C PRO A 445 33.60 -17.96 25.87
N VAL A 446 32.29 -17.82 26.07
CA VAL A 446 31.36 -18.95 26.07
C VAL A 446 31.27 -19.55 24.66
N TYR A 447 31.11 -18.67 23.66
CA TYR A 447 31.11 -19.08 22.26
C TYR A 447 32.40 -19.77 21.83
N LEU A 448 33.55 -19.20 22.19
CA LEU A 448 34.85 -19.81 21.92
C LEU A 448 34.98 -21.21 22.55
N GLY A 449 34.52 -21.39 23.80
CA GLY A 449 34.54 -22.70 24.47
C GLY A 449 33.69 -23.75 23.73
N GLN A 450 32.49 -23.38 23.30
CA GLN A 450 31.61 -24.27 22.53
C GLN A 450 32.21 -24.59 21.15
N LEU A 451 32.71 -23.56 20.44
CA LEU A 451 33.34 -23.73 19.13
C LEU A 451 34.57 -24.63 19.20
N PHE A 452 35.43 -24.47 20.21
CA PHE A 452 36.61 -25.29 20.43
C PHE A 452 36.25 -26.75 20.67
N ARG A 453 35.25 -27.01 21.55
CA ARG A 453 34.72 -28.35 21.80
C ARG A 453 34.14 -28.99 20.55
N LYS A 454 33.33 -28.23 19.79
CA LYS A 454 32.70 -28.70 18.53
C LYS A 454 33.77 -29.06 17.48
N SER A 455 34.85 -28.26 17.39
CA SER A 455 35.88 -28.43 16.36
C SER A 455 36.89 -29.53 16.69
N TYR A 456 37.22 -29.71 17.97
CA TYR A 456 38.29 -30.62 18.39
C TYR A 456 37.85 -31.75 19.33
N GLY A 457 36.57 -31.85 19.66
CA GLY A 457 35.98 -32.92 20.46
C GLY A 457 36.26 -32.84 21.97
N MET A 458 37.02 -31.84 22.43
CA MET A 458 37.42 -31.68 23.83
C MET A 458 37.41 -30.23 24.28
N TYR A 459 37.31 -29.99 25.59
CA TYR A 459 37.37 -28.64 26.14
C TYR A 459 38.77 -28.03 26.04
N PHE A 460 38.86 -26.70 25.97
CA PHE A 460 40.13 -25.95 25.93
C PHE A 460 41.08 -26.34 27.03
N ASN A 461 40.61 -26.46 28.28
CA ASN A 461 41.46 -26.81 29.41
C ASN A 461 42.03 -28.25 29.29
N GLU A 462 41.27 -29.18 28.76
CA GLU A 462 41.70 -30.54 28.51
C GLU A 462 42.78 -30.58 27.41
N TYR A 463 42.56 -29.82 26.34
CA TYR A 463 43.51 -29.69 25.26
C TYR A 463 44.83 -29.07 25.73
N LEU A 464 44.80 -27.96 26.48
CA LEU A 464 45.99 -27.33 27.03
C LEU A 464 46.74 -28.26 27.97
N LEU A 465 46.01 -28.96 28.82
CA LEU A 465 46.60 -29.95 29.72
C LEU A 465 47.27 -31.10 28.95
N SER A 466 46.64 -31.62 27.91
CA SER A 466 47.24 -32.69 27.08
C SER A 466 48.55 -32.23 26.42
N LEU A 467 48.60 -31.01 25.88
CA LEU A 467 49.83 -30.45 25.29
C LEU A 467 50.97 -30.37 26.31
N ARG A 468 50.67 -29.86 27.51
CA ARG A 468 51.66 -29.74 28.59
C ARG A 468 52.19 -31.10 29.05
N ILE A 469 51.33 -32.09 29.15
CA ILE A 469 51.72 -33.45 29.55
C ILE A 469 52.55 -34.11 28.45
N GLU A 470 52.17 -33.98 27.19
CA GLU A 470 52.98 -34.55 26.09
C GLU A 470 54.37 -33.92 26.02
N GLU A 471 54.49 -32.62 26.19
CA GLU A 471 55.82 -31.98 26.27
C GLU A 471 56.58 -32.36 27.51
N ALA A 472 55.89 -32.53 28.66
CA ALA A 472 56.51 -33.07 29.86
C ALA A 472 57.11 -34.47 29.66
N LYS A 473 56.36 -35.35 28.97
CA LYS A 473 56.80 -36.71 28.57
C LYS A 473 58.04 -36.63 27.68
N ARG A 474 58.08 -35.68 26.73
CA ARG A 474 59.26 -35.45 25.90
C ARG A 474 60.48 -35.02 26.73
N LEU A 475 60.31 -34.05 27.64
CA LEU A 475 61.40 -33.56 28.52
C LEU A 475 61.88 -34.63 29.51
N LEU A 476 60.94 -35.44 30.06
CA LEU A 476 61.30 -36.58 30.94
C LEU A 476 62.14 -37.63 30.24
N ARG A 477 61.98 -37.84 28.94
CA ARG A 477 62.75 -38.76 28.11
C ARG A 477 64.09 -38.21 27.68
N GLN A 478 64.17 -36.91 27.38
CA GLN A 478 65.33 -36.31 26.71
C GLN A 478 66.24 -35.54 27.63
N THR A 479 65.86 -35.27 28.89
CA THR A 479 66.63 -34.44 29.80
C THR A 479 66.72 -35.04 31.22
N ASN A 480 67.71 -34.64 31.95
CA ASN A 480 67.85 -34.95 33.38
C ASN A 480 67.35 -33.85 34.30
N ASN A 481 66.50 -32.94 33.77
CA ASN A 481 65.92 -31.84 34.54
C ASN A 481 65.15 -32.35 35.77
N ARG A 482 65.26 -31.63 36.89
CA ARG A 482 64.46 -31.89 38.09
C ARG A 482 63.01 -31.69 37.85
N MET A 483 62.09 -32.35 38.56
CA MET A 483 60.67 -32.31 38.34
C MET A 483 60.06 -30.88 38.40
N TYR A 484 60.53 -30.06 39.36
CA TYR A 484 60.12 -28.67 39.45
C TYR A 484 60.47 -27.86 38.19
N LYS A 485 61.66 -28.15 37.61
CA LYS A 485 62.07 -27.45 36.36
C LYS A 485 61.28 -27.89 35.14
N ILE A 486 60.90 -29.15 35.06
CA ILE A 486 60.03 -29.64 34.00
C ILE A 486 58.63 -29.00 34.14
N ALA A 487 58.08 -28.97 35.37
CA ALA A 487 56.81 -28.32 35.65
C ALA A 487 56.81 -26.86 35.17
N GLU A 488 57.84 -26.10 35.47
CA GLU A 488 58.06 -24.72 35.05
C GLU A 488 58.09 -24.60 33.49
N LEU A 489 58.93 -25.42 32.85
CA LEU A 489 59.17 -25.39 31.42
C LEU A 489 57.88 -25.72 30.60
N VAL A 490 57.01 -26.51 31.17
CA VAL A 490 55.72 -26.87 30.47
C VAL A 490 54.52 -26.04 30.94
N GLY A 491 54.76 -25.01 31.80
CA GLY A 491 53.74 -24.02 32.15
C GLY A 491 52.83 -24.39 33.32
N PHE A 492 53.27 -25.33 34.21
CA PHE A 492 52.53 -25.58 35.46
C PHE A 492 52.96 -24.62 36.56
N PRO A 493 52.02 -24.17 37.44
CA PRO A 493 52.33 -23.21 38.50
C PRO A 493 53.28 -23.76 39.59
N ASN A 494 53.29 -25.06 39.82
CA ASN A 494 54.14 -25.74 40.75
C ASN A 494 54.30 -27.25 40.43
N SER A 495 55.29 -27.91 41.05
CA SER A 495 55.57 -29.30 40.81
C SER A 495 54.54 -30.28 41.33
N ASP A 496 53.83 -29.94 42.40
CA ASP A 496 52.84 -30.83 43.03
C ASP A 496 51.56 -30.91 42.14
N TYR A 497 51.15 -29.78 41.65
CA TYR A 497 50.00 -29.73 40.69
C TYR A 497 50.38 -30.45 39.40
N PHE A 498 51.55 -30.26 38.88
CA PHE A 498 52.08 -30.98 37.73
C PHE A 498 52.04 -32.51 37.98
N ALA A 499 52.57 -32.98 39.08
CA ALA A 499 52.66 -34.41 39.42
C ALA A 499 51.21 -35.02 39.48
N THR A 500 50.27 -34.33 40.13
CA THR A 500 48.90 -34.75 40.24
C THR A 500 48.22 -34.84 38.88
N GLN A 501 48.37 -33.81 38.00
CA GLN A 501 47.76 -33.83 36.66
C GLN A 501 48.40 -34.88 35.74
N PHE A 502 49.71 -35.07 35.84
CA PHE A 502 50.43 -36.09 35.08
C PHE A 502 49.97 -37.50 35.48
N GLU A 503 49.86 -37.78 36.78
CA GLU A 503 49.40 -39.06 37.30
C GLU A 503 47.92 -39.33 36.91
N LYS A 504 47.12 -38.32 36.94
CA LYS A 504 45.70 -38.43 36.51
C LYS A 504 45.58 -38.88 35.05
N LEU A 505 46.43 -38.37 34.15
CA LEU A 505 46.39 -38.69 32.72
C LEU A 505 47.15 -39.95 32.37
N GLU A 506 48.39 -40.10 32.89
CA GLU A 506 49.30 -41.19 32.51
C GLU A 506 49.22 -42.41 33.45
N LYS A 507 48.40 -42.33 34.54
CA LYS A 507 48.19 -43.39 35.53
C LYS A 507 49.51 -43.81 36.28
N MET A 508 50.51 -42.96 36.24
CA MET A 508 51.75 -43.10 36.96
C MET A 508 52.41 -41.75 37.25
N THR A 509 53.23 -41.65 38.27
CA THR A 509 53.92 -40.40 38.60
C THR A 509 54.95 -40.03 37.53
N PRO A 510 55.32 -38.73 37.37
CA PRO A 510 56.37 -38.31 36.44
C PRO A 510 57.72 -38.99 36.73
N THR A 511 57.99 -39.28 38.01
CA THR A 511 59.20 -39.98 38.45
C THR A 511 59.21 -41.45 38.01
N ASP A 512 58.10 -42.16 38.20
CA ASP A 512 57.92 -43.54 37.75
C ASP A 512 58.02 -43.65 36.24
N TYR A 513 57.40 -42.71 35.52
CA TYR A 513 57.45 -42.60 34.06
C TYR A 513 58.87 -42.49 33.57
N ARG A 514 59.72 -41.62 34.19
CA ARG A 514 61.13 -41.47 33.88
C ARG A 514 61.90 -42.74 34.15
N ASN A 515 61.74 -43.33 35.35
CA ASN A 515 62.46 -44.55 35.75
C ASN A 515 62.17 -45.74 34.84
N LYS A 516 60.93 -45.89 34.45
CA LYS A 516 60.49 -46.94 33.50
C LYS A 516 61.12 -46.83 32.13
N ILE A 517 61.35 -45.59 31.63
CA ILE A 517 61.98 -45.36 30.32
C ILE A 517 63.53 -45.48 30.40
N ILE A 518 64.17 -45.06 31.46
CA ILE A 518 65.61 -45.11 31.62
C ILE A 518 66.07 -46.53 32.04
N GLY A 519 65.12 -47.48 32.25
CA GLY A 519 65.46 -48.88 32.62
C GLY A 519 65.98 -49.03 34.04
N ARG A 520 65.77 -48.00 34.93
CA ARG A 520 66.07 -48.14 36.36
C ARG A 520 64.82 -48.69 37.06
N LYS A 521 64.93 -49.92 37.56
CA LYS A 521 63.99 -50.52 38.51
C LYS A 521 64.00 -49.78 39.86
#